data_acab9b173d1cf49b0c4e59967fa5ead2
#
_entry.id   acab9b173d1cf49b0c4e59967fa5ead2
#
_cell.length_a   1.000
_cell.length_b   1.000
_cell.length_c   1.000
_cell.angle_alpha   90.00
_cell.angle_beta   90.00
_cell.angle_gamma   90.00
#
_symmetry.space_group_name_H-M   'P 1'
#
loop_
_entity.id
_entity.type
_entity.pdbx_description
1 polymer ?
#
loop_
_entity_poly.entity_id
_entity_poly.type
_entity_poly.pdbx_seq_one_letter_code
_entity_poly.pdbx_strand_id
1 'polypeptide(L)'
;MKRDSLIIVRGGGDLATGTIHRLWSAGLRVLVLETEHPAAIRRQVSLCEAVYEGETTVEGLRAVRISKQEEAEAVWAQNAVPVLIDPKGESIRTLKPDVVVDAILAKKNLGTTREMAPLTIALGPGFTAGQDVDVVVETKRGHKLGRIIREGAAIPNTGVPGVIGGYAAERVLHSSAQGIFRNLHAIGDFVEAGEAIAKVETPAGEEVLVKTQIAGILRGLLRDGYPVVPGFKVADVDPRKTELENCFLISDKARCIAGSVLELVVAQLWK
;
A
#
# COMPACT_ATOMS: atom_id res chain seq x y z
N MET A 1 9.43 11.88 -24.17
CA MET A 1 9.24 11.80 -22.71
C MET A 1 10.29 12.71 -22.07
N LYS A 2 9.88 13.67 -21.24
CA LYS A 2 10.84 14.48 -20.49
C LYS A 2 11.58 13.58 -19.49
N ARG A 3 12.93 13.53 -19.58
CA ARG A 3 13.77 12.69 -18.67
C ARG A 3 13.63 13.05 -17.18
N ASP A 4 13.06 14.23 -16.87
CA ASP A 4 12.96 14.80 -15.52
C ASP A 4 11.52 14.82 -14.97
N SER A 5 10.61 14.05 -15.58
CA SER A 5 9.22 14.00 -15.10
C SER A 5 9.14 13.38 -13.72
N LEU A 6 8.51 14.11 -12.79
CA LEU A 6 8.35 13.72 -11.41
C LEU A 6 6.92 13.19 -11.16
N ILE A 7 6.84 11.98 -10.64
CA ILE A 7 5.61 11.37 -10.15
C ILE A 7 5.65 11.29 -8.63
N ILE A 8 4.67 11.85 -7.95
CA ILE A 8 4.51 11.68 -6.51
C ILE A 8 3.44 10.63 -6.26
N VAL A 9 3.77 9.61 -5.46
CA VAL A 9 2.83 8.58 -5.00
C VAL A 9 2.59 8.76 -3.51
N ARG A 10 1.34 9.02 -3.13
CA ARG A 10 0.90 9.12 -1.74
C ARG A 10 0.57 7.72 -1.23
N GLY A 11 1.34 7.23 -0.25
CA GLY A 11 1.28 5.87 0.27
C GLY A 11 2.31 4.92 -0.36
N GLY A 12 2.90 4.05 0.47
CA GLY A 12 3.91 3.05 0.10
C GLY A 12 3.53 1.61 0.48
N GLY A 13 2.24 1.32 0.72
CA GLY A 13 1.74 -0.03 1.02
C GLY A 13 1.85 -0.98 -0.18
N ASP A 14 1.41 -2.24 -0.02
CA ASP A 14 1.59 -3.32 -1.01
C ASP A 14 1.03 -2.99 -2.41
N LEU A 15 -0.14 -2.38 -2.51
CA LEU A 15 -0.71 -1.99 -3.80
C LEU A 15 0.02 -0.79 -4.41
N ALA A 16 0.39 0.19 -3.58
CA ALA A 16 1.21 1.33 -4.00
C ALA A 16 2.57 0.87 -4.53
N THR A 17 3.20 -0.10 -3.85
CA THR A 17 4.50 -0.67 -4.23
C THR A 17 4.47 -1.22 -5.65
N GLY A 18 3.41 -1.93 -6.07
CA GLY A 18 3.27 -2.39 -7.45
C GLY A 18 3.24 -1.25 -8.46
N THR A 19 2.57 -0.15 -8.14
CA THR A 19 2.53 1.07 -8.96
C THR A 19 3.91 1.74 -9.02
N ILE A 20 4.54 1.94 -7.87
CA ILE A 20 5.88 2.55 -7.75
C ILE A 20 6.91 1.73 -8.54
N HIS A 21 6.91 0.40 -8.34
CA HIS A 21 7.80 -0.50 -9.06
C HIS A 21 7.63 -0.40 -10.59
N ARG A 22 6.40 -0.36 -11.07
CA ARG A 22 6.11 -0.24 -12.50
C ARG A 22 6.60 1.09 -13.11
N LEU A 23 6.38 2.19 -12.39
CA LEU A 23 6.81 3.53 -12.81
C LEU A 23 8.34 3.64 -12.80
N TRP A 24 8.99 3.17 -11.74
CA TRP A 24 10.45 3.12 -11.63
C TRP A 24 11.07 2.24 -12.74
N SER A 25 10.53 1.05 -12.98
CA SER A 25 11.00 0.17 -14.07
C SER A 25 10.84 0.78 -15.47
N ALA A 26 9.91 1.72 -15.62
CA ALA A 26 9.76 2.51 -16.85
C ALA A 26 10.72 3.71 -16.94
N GLY A 27 11.64 3.87 -15.98
CA GLY A 27 12.65 4.93 -15.94
C GLY A 27 12.12 6.29 -15.49
N LEU A 28 10.98 6.32 -14.77
CA LEU A 28 10.38 7.55 -14.25
C LEU A 28 10.91 7.85 -12.85
N ARG A 29 11.07 9.15 -12.53
CA ARG A 29 11.39 9.60 -11.17
C ARG A 29 10.14 9.52 -10.30
N VAL A 30 10.20 8.74 -9.23
CA VAL A 30 9.11 8.57 -8.27
C VAL A 30 9.56 9.04 -6.90
N LEU A 31 8.73 9.83 -6.22
CA LEU A 31 8.83 10.16 -4.80
C LEU A 31 7.62 9.59 -4.08
N VAL A 32 7.85 8.89 -2.97
CA VAL A 32 6.77 8.36 -2.12
C VAL A 32 6.56 9.29 -0.93
N LEU A 33 5.31 9.67 -0.68
CA LEU A 33 4.91 10.38 0.54
C LEU A 33 4.19 9.43 1.47
N GLU A 34 4.63 9.34 2.70
CA GLU A 34 4.10 8.41 3.68
C GLU A 34 3.80 9.07 5.02
N THR A 35 3.05 8.37 5.86
CA THR A 35 2.85 8.74 7.27
C THR A 35 4.05 8.33 8.12
N GLU A 36 4.16 8.90 9.31
CA GLU A 36 5.18 8.54 10.31
C GLU A 36 5.05 7.09 10.79
N HIS A 37 3.81 6.56 10.83
CA HIS A 37 3.51 5.21 11.28
C HIS A 37 2.66 4.45 10.27
N PRO A 38 3.25 3.96 9.15
CA PRO A 38 2.51 3.17 8.17
C PRO A 38 2.08 1.81 8.75
N ALA A 39 0.85 1.38 8.41
CA ALA A 39 0.21 0.19 8.96
C ALA A 39 0.07 -0.94 7.91
N ALA A 40 1.09 -1.14 7.08
CA ALA A 40 1.06 -2.24 6.11
C ALA A 40 1.10 -3.59 6.84
N ILE A 41 0.24 -4.52 6.42
CA ILE A 41 0.29 -5.90 6.90
C ILE A 41 1.07 -6.81 5.95
N ARG A 42 1.07 -6.55 4.65
CA ARG A 42 1.94 -7.25 3.70
C ARG A 42 3.31 -6.56 3.61
N ARG A 43 3.98 -6.46 4.78
CA ARG A 43 5.19 -5.65 4.95
C ARG A 43 6.33 -6.06 4.03
N GLN A 44 6.50 -7.35 3.75
CA GLN A 44 7.55 -7.89 2.88
C GLN A 44 7.48 -7.37 1.42
N VAL A 45 6.33 -6.80 1.02
CA VAL A 45 6.12 -6.21 -0.30
C VAL A 45 5.62 -4.77 -0.25
N SER A 46 5.98 -4.05 0.81
CA SER A 46 5.55 -2.67 1.06
C SER A 46 6.74 -1.74 1.25
N LEU A 47 6.91 -0.78 0.35
CA LEU A 47 8.02 0.19 0.41
C LEU A 47 7.91 1.16 1.59
N CYS A 48 6.73 1.28 2.20
CA CYS A 48 6.55 2.07 3.41
C CYS A 48 7.36 1.53 4.62
N GLU A 49 7.85 0.28 4.58
CA GLU A 49 8.77 -0.23 5.62
C GLU A 49 10.07 0.56 5.70
N ALA A 50 10.49 1.26 4.62
CA ALA A 50 11.62 2.18 4.66
C ALA A 50 11.46 3.30 5.72
N VAL A 51 10.21 3.66 6.09
CA VAL A 51 9.96 4.64 7.17
C VAL A 51 10.53 4.17 8.50
N TYR A 52 10.45 2.87 8.78
CA TYR A 52 10.93 2.28 10.03
C TYR A 52 12.40 1.85 9.95
N GLU A 53 12.79 1.20 8.84
CA GLU A 53 14.10 0.57 8.69
C GLU A 53 15.18 1.51 8.10
N GLY A 54 14.77 2.71 7.63
CA GLY A 54 15.65 3.60 6.87
C GLY A 54 15.67 3.27 5.38
N GLU A 55 15.69 1.99 5.01
CA GLU A 55 15.55 1.52 3.64
C GLU A 55 14.86 0.15 3.58
N THR A 56 14.31 -0.21 2.41
CA THR A 56 13.76 -1.53 2.12
C THR A 56 13.90 -1.85 0.64
N THR A 57 13.84 -3.14 0.31
CA THR A 57 13.92 -3.59 -1.10
C THR A 57 12.79 -4.56 -1.40
N VAL A 58 12.07 -4.32 -2.49
CA VAL A 58 11.00 -5.21 -3.00
C VAL A 58 11.26 -5.47 -4.47
N GLU A 59 11.45 -6.74 -4.83
CA GLU A 59 11.72 -7.19 -6.22
C GLU A 59 12.80 -6.34 -6.94
N GLY A 60 13.91 -6.08 -6.26
CA GLY A 60 15.03 -5.30 -6.81
C GLY A 60 14.86 -3.78 -6.74
N LEU A 61 13.68 -3.26 -6.44
CA LEU A 61 13.46 -1.85 -6.21
C LEU A 61 13.84 -1.49 -4.76
N ARG A 62 14.87 -0.67 -4.59
CA ARG A 62 15.27 -0.11 -3.30
C ARG A 62 14.53 1.20 -3.03
N ALA A 63 13.91 1.31 -1.86
CA ALA A 63 13.32 2.53 -1.34
C ALA A 63 14.12 3.01 -0.13
N VAL A 64 14.40 4.32 -0.08
CA VAL A 64 15.25 4.94 0.96
C VAL A 64 14.49 6.07 1.62
N ARG A 65 14.39 6.04 2.95
CA ARG A 65 13.81 7.14 3.72
C ARG A 65 14.71 8.37 3.62
N ILE A 66 14.11 9.51 3.32
CA ILE A 66 14.75 10.81 3.33
C ILE A 66 14.10 11.71 4.40
N SER A 67 14.89 12.66 4.92
CA SER A 67 14.42 13.61 5.94
C SER A 67 13.82 14.88 5.34
N LYS A 68 14.23 15.23 4.13
CA LYS A 68 13.80 16.42 3.40
C LYS A 68 13.85 16.18 1.89
N GLN A 69 13.01 16.89 1.16
CA GLN A 69 12.81 16.69 -0.29
C GLN A 69 14.09 16.91 -1.14
N GLU A 70 15.02 17.74 -0.68
CA GLU A 70 16.28 18.04 -1.37
C GLU A 70 17.20 16.82 -1.48
N GLU A 71 17.02 15.83 -0.61
CA GLU A 71 17.80 14.58 -0.64
C GLU A 71 17.35 13.61 -1.75
N ALA A 72 16.21 13.87 -2.39
CA ALA A 72 15.62 12.97 -3.39
C ALA A 72 16.54 12.79 -4.62
N GLU A 73 17.23 13.84 -5.08
CA GLU A 73 18.14 13.74 -6.22
C GLU A 73 19.27 12.73 -5.99
N ALA A 74 19.83 12.70 -4.79
CA ALA A 74 20.89 11.76 -4.43
C ALA A 74 20.40 10.31 -4.41
N VAL A 75 19.13 10.08 -4.04
CA VAL A 75 18.51 8.75 -4.05
C VAL A 75 18.19 8.30 -5.47
N TRP A 76 17.62 9.17 -6.32
CA TRP A 76 17.37 8.84 -7.73
C TRP A 76 18.67 8.57 -8.50
N ALA A 77 19.75 9.29 -8.21
CA ALA A 77 21.07 9.04 -8.81
C ALA A 77 21.61 7.62 -8.51
N GLN A 78 21.14 6.99 -7.42
CA GLN A 78 21.46 5.61 -7.06
C GLN A 78 20.44 4.59 -7.61
N ASN A 79 19.57 4.98 -8.54
CA ASN A 79 18.48 4.17 -9.08
C ASN A 79 17.57 3.60 -7.99
N ALA A 80 17.29 4.40 -6.94
CA ALA A 80 16.41 4.06 -5.83
C ALA A 80 15.23 5.05 -5.77
N VAL A 81 14.23 4.76 -4.95
CA VAL A 81 13.04 5.59 -4.76
C VAL A 81 13.09 6.23 -3.36
N PRO A 82 13.07 7.58 -3.27
CA PRO A 82 12.99 8.27 -1.98
C PRO A 82 11.60 8.12 -1.36
N VAL A 83 11.55 7.96 -0.02
CA VAL A 83 10.35 7.94 0.82
C VAL A 83 10.46 9.08 1.82
N LEU A 84 9.53 10.02 1.74
CA LEU A 84 9.46 11.20 2.61
C LEU A 84 8.25 11.08 3.54
N ILE A 85 8.44 11.38 4.83
CA ILE A 85 7.32 11.50 5.77
C ILE A 85 6.64 12.85 5.53
N ASP A 86 5.54 12.81 4.80
CA ASP A 86 4.70 13.97 4.47
C ASP A 86 3.24 13.53 4.25
N PRO A 87 2.52 13.18 5.32
CA PRO A 87 1.15 12.66 5.22
C PRO A 87 0.16 13.64 4.60
N LYS A 88 0.43 14.94 4.70
CA LYS A 88 -0.43 15.99 4.14
C LYS A 88 -0.11 16.31 2.69
N GLY A 89 1.08 15.90 2.18
CA GLY A 89 1.52 16.23 0.84
C GLY A 89 1.93 17.70 0.68
N GLU A 90 2.48 18.30 1.72
CA GLU A 90 2.91 19.72 1.70
C GLU A 90 4.03 19.96 0.69
N SER A 91 4.92 18.97 0.50
CA SER A 91 5.98 18.99 -0.49
C SER A 91 5.49 19.09 -1.96
N ILE A 92 4.26 18.66 -2.25
CA ILE A 92 3.67 18.70 -3.59
C ILE A 92 3.66 20.12 -4.16
N ARG A 93 3.35 21.12 -3.31
CA ARG A 93 3.33 22.54 -3.74
C ARG A 93 4.70 23.03 -4.20
N THR A 94 5.75 22.60 -3.53
CA THR A 94 7.14 23.03 -3.80
C THR A 94 7.69 22.27 -4.99
N LEU A 95 7.47 20.96 -5.05
CA LEU A 95 8.03 20.06 -6.06
C LEU A 95 7.31 20.14 -7.41
N LYS A 96 6.03 20.54 -7.42
CA LYS A 96 5.19 20.68 -8.64
C LYS A 96 5.32 19.49 -9.58
N PRO A 97 4.90 18.27 -9.14
CA PRO A 97 5.04 17.06 -9.94
C PRO A 97 4.19 17.12 -11.21
N ASP A 98 4.54 16.32 -12.21
CA ASP A 98 3.73 16.14 -13.42
C ASP A 98 2.48 15.28 -13.13
N VAL A 99 2.59 14.36 -12.18
CA VAL A 99 1.48 13.47 -11.78
C VAL A 99 1.50 13.23 -10.27
N VAL A 100 0.32 13.24 -9.67
CA VAL A 100 0.09 12.73 -8.30
C VAL A 100 -0.78 11.49 -8.35
N VAL A 101 -0.34 10.42 -7.66
CA VAL A 101 -1.10 9.18 -7.50
C VAL A 101 -1.45 9.01 -6.03
N ASP A 102 -2.74 9.05 -5.67
CA ASP A 102 -3.18 8.65 -4.34
C ASP A 102 -3.34 7.13 -4.28
N ALA A 103 -2.42 6.49 -3.57
CA ALA A 103 -2.37 5.06 -3.32
C ALA A 103 -2.43 4.72 -1.82
N ILE A 104 -2.97 5.64 -1.00
CA ILE A 104 -3.13 5.46 0.46
C ILE A 104 -4.13 4.35 0.76
N LEU A 105 -5.16 4.19 -0.09
CA LEU A 105 -6.22 3.17 0.04
C LEU A 105 -7.05 3.27 1.33
N ALA A 106 -7.19 4.47 1.86
CA ALA A 106 -7.97 4.75 3.07
C ALA A 106 -9.49 4.59 2.89
N LYS A 107 -9.96 4.32 1.67
CA LYS A 107 -11.39 4.21 1.29
C LYS A 107 -12.19 5.50 1.52
N LYS A 108 -11.49 6.58 1.72
CA LYS A 108 -11.96 7.96 1.81
C LYS A 108 -10.84 8.89 1.36
N ASN A 109 -11.18 10.02 0.81
CA ASN A 109 -10.19 11.04 0.45
C ASN A 109 -9.57 11.65 1.73
N LEU A 110 -8.25 11.65 1.80
CA LEU A 110 -7.45 12.25 2.88
C LEU A 110 -6.76 13.55 2.42
N GLY A 111 -7.43 14.32 1.56
CA GLY A 111 -6.99 15.64 1.13
C GLY A 111 -6.27 15.66 -0.22
N THR A 112 -6.39 14.64 -1.07
CA THR A 112 -5.93 14.71 -2.46
C THR A 112 -6.94 15.47 -3.30
N THR A 113 -6.45 16.47 -4.04
CA THR A 113 -7.29 17.31 -4.93
C THR A 113 -6.69 17.39 -6.33
N ARG A 114 -7.51 17.79 -7.31
CA ARG A 114 -7.12 17.91 -8.72
C ARG A 114 -6.03 18.96 -8.96
N GLU A 115 -5.93 19.95 -8.08
CA GLU A 115 -4.97 21.05 -8.19
C GLU A 115 -3.55 20.65 -7.81
N MET A 116 -3.34 19.44 -7.30
CA MET A 116 -2.03 18.96 -6.84
C MET A 116 -1.04 18.70 -7.99
N ALA A 117 -1.55 18.40 -9.20
CA ALA A 117 -0.72 18.15 -10.38
C ALA A 117 -1.53 18.31 -11.68
N PRO A 118 -0.85 18.43 -12.86
CA PRO A 118 -1.52 18.37 -14.18
C PRO A 118 -2.32 17.09 -14.45
N LEU A 119 -2.02 16.00 -13.74
CA LEU A 119 -2.81 14.78 -13.71
C LEU A 119 -2.83 14.22 -12.28
N THR A 120 -4.02 13.98 -11.75
CA THR A 120 -4.24 13.34 -10.47
C THR A 120 -4.97 12.03 -10.65
N ILE A 121 -4.45 10.96 -10.04
CA ILE A 121 -4.97 9.59 -10.13
C ILE A 121 -5.22 9.08 -8.70
N ALA A 122 -6.37 8.48 -8.45
CA ALA A 122 -6.63 7.80 -7.16
C ALA A 122 -6.90 6.31 -7.37
N LEU A 123 -6.45 5.48 -6.43
CA LEU A 123 -6.65 4.03 -6.45
C LEU A 123 -7.83 3.62 -5.56
N GLY A 124 -8.87 3.09 -6.18
CA GLY A 124 -10.02 2.50 -5.50
C GLY A 124 -11.06 3.49 -4.98
N PRO A 125 -11.94 3.01 -4.07
CA PRO A 125 -13.06 3.80 -3.58
C PRO A 125 -12.64 4.92 -2.63
N GLY A 126 -13.49 5.93 -2.54
CA GLY A 126 -13.29 7.12 -1.70
C GLY A 126 -13.04 8.39 -2.50
N PHE A 127 -13.02 8.29 -3.81
CA PHE A 127 -12.82 9.38 -4.75
C PHE A 127 -13.86 9.36 -5.87
N THR A 128 -14.19 10.55 -6.35
CA THR A 128 -15.01 10.77 -7.54
C THR A 128 -14.15 11.38 -8.64
N ALA A 129 -13.98 10.67 -9.75
CA ALA A 129 -13.27 11.18 -10.92
C ALA A 129 -14.00 12.41 -11.51
N GLY A 130 -13.23 13.43 -11.89
CA GLY A 130 -13.75 14.71 -12.37
C GLY A 130 -14.11 15.69 -11.24
N GLN A 131 -14.14 15.26 -9.97
CA GLN A 131 -14.40 16.10 -8.79
C GLN A 131 -13.19 16.14 -7.87
N ASP A 132 -12.85 15.02 -7.24
CA ASP A 132 -11.74 14.94 -6.29
C ASP A 132 -10.38 14.81 -6.99
N VAL A 133 -10.35 13.99 -8.05
CA VAL A 133 -9.18 13.70 -8.88
C VAL A 133 -9.58 13.65 -10.35
N ASP A 134 -8.63 13.67 -11.27
CA ASP A 134 -8.95 13.57 -12.70
C ASP A 134 -9.39 12.15 -13.07
N VAL A 135 -8.77 11.12 -12.46
CA VAL A 135 -9.02 9.72 -12.81
C VAL A 135 -9.00 8.84 -11.56
N VAL A 136 -9.90 7.87 -11.53
CA VAL A 136 -9.89 6.79 -10.52
C VAL A 136 -9.57 5.46 -11.21
N VAL A 137 -8.75 4.61 -10.57
CA VAL A 137 -8.46 3.25 -11.03
C VAL A 137 -9.17 2.26 -10.11
N GLU A 138 -9.98 1.37 -10.69
CA GLU A 138 -10.73 0.34 -9.95
C GLU A 138 -9.80 -0.67 -9.29
N THR A 139 -10.05 -0.95 -8.01
CA THR A 139 -9.24 -1.88 -7.21
C THR A 139 -9.97 -3.14 -6.78
N LYS A 140 -11.28 -3.28 -7.04
CA LYS A 140 -12.04 -4.49 -6.72
C LYS A 140 -11.65 -5.63 -7.66
N ARG A 141 -11.32 -6.81 -7.10
CA ARG A 141 -11.03 -8.02 -7.90
C ARG A 141 -12.20 -8.39 -8.82
N GLY A 142 -11.88 -8.94 -9.98
CA GLY A 142 -12.80 -9.33 -11.03
C GLY A 142 -12.51 -8.62 -12.35
N HIS A 143 -13.40 -8.73 -13.33
CA HIS A 143 -13.22 -8.18 -14.69
C HIS A 143 -13.05 -6.66 -14.76
N LYS A 144 -13.41 -5.95 -13.68
CA LYS A 144 -13.27 -4.48 -13.61
C LYS A 144 -11.96 -4.04 -12.95
N LEU A 145 -11.15 -4.96 -12.41
CA LEU A 145 -9.87 -4.63 -11.79
C LEU A 145 -8.98 -3.86 -12.78
N GLY A 146 -8.40 -2.76 -12.33
CA GLY A 146 -7.55 -1.90 -13.15
C GLY A 146 -8.31 -1.01 -14.13
N ARG A 147 -9.64 -1.02 -14.21
CA ARG A 147 -10.37 -0.12 -15.09
C ARG A 147 -10.12 1.34 -14.74
N ILE A 148 -9.87 2.12 -15.78
CA ILE A 148 -9.71 3.58 -15.73
C ILE A 148 -11.12 4.21 -15.74
N ILE A 149 -11.42 4.98 -14.71
CA ILE A 149 -12.70 5.68 -14.51
C ILE A 149 -12.44 7.17 -14.62
N ARG A 150 -13.00 7.81 -15.63
CA ARG A 150 -12.83 9.26 -15.89
C ARG A 150 -14.02 10.08 -15.41
N GLU A 151 -15.11 9.42 -15.05
CA GLU A 151 -16.33 10.03 -14.50
C GLU A 151 -16.96 9.07 -13.48
N GLY A 152 -17.33 9.59 -12.30
CA GLY A 152 -17.89 8.83 -11.21
C GLY A 152 -16.84 8.17 -10.30
N ALA A 153 -17.21 7.11 -9.58
CA ALA A 153 -16.42 6.49 -8.54
C ALA A 153 -16.15 5.00 -8.80
N ALA A 154 -15.11 4.47 -8.19
CA ALA A 154 -14.87 3.03 -8.11
C ALA A 154 -15.98 2.33 -7.29
N ILE A 155 -16.09 1.01 -7.47
CA ILE A 155 -17.06 0.19 -6.74
C ILE A 155 -16.83 0.37 -5.23
N PRO A 156 -17.87 0.69 -4.45
CA PRO A 156 -17.75 0.87 -3.00
C PRO A 156 -17.11 -0.33 -2.31
N ASN A 157 -16.34 -0.07 -1.26
CA ASN A 157 -15.77 -1.13 -0.44
C ASN A 157 -16.89 -1.88 0.30
N THR A 158 -16.96 -3.19 0.12
CA THR A 158 -17.96 -4.04 0.80
C THR A 158 -17.52 -4.51 2.18
N GLY A 159 -16.25 -4.27 2.56
CA GLY A 159 -15.67 -4.85 3.77
C GLY A 159 -15.38 -6.35 3.67
N VAL A 160 -15.88 -7.03 2.63
CA VAL A 160 -15.69 -8.47 2.45
C VAL A 160 -14.49 -8.73 1.55
N PRO A 161 -13.46 -9.43 2.05
CA PRO A 161 -12.31 -9.84 1.25
C PRO A 161 -12.71 -10.76 0.09
N GLY A 162 -11.91 -10.76 -0.98
CA GLY A 162 -12.10 -11.71 -2.07
C GLY A 162 -11.87 -13.17 -1.61
N VAL A 163 -12.65 -14.09 -2.15
CA VAL A 163 -12.52 -15.53 -1.88
C VAL A 163 -11.19 -16.04 -2.44
N ILE A 164 -10.43 -16.76 -1.61
CA ILE A 164 -9.21 -17.49 -1.99
C ILE A 164 -9.27 -18.85 -1.30
N GLY A 165 -9.13 -19.94 -2.07
CA GLY A 165 -9.17 -21.29 -1.53
C GLY A 165 -10.45 -21.63 -0.76
N GLY A 166 -11.59 -21.01 -1.10
CA GLY A 166 -12.88 -21.22 -0.42
C GLY A 166 -13.12 -20.29 0.79
N TYR A 167 -12.14 -19.51 1.24
CA TYR A 167 -12.25 -18.62 2.40
C TYR A 167 -12.25 -17.14 1.98
N ALA A 168 -12.98 -16.31 2.71
CA ALA A 168 -13.11 -14.86 2.49
C ALA A 168 -12.76 -14.07 3.75
N ALA A 169 -13.73 -13.86 4.64
CA ALA A 169 -13.56 -13.09 5.87
C ALA A 169 -12.61 -13.77 6.87
N GLU A 170 -12.65 -15.08 6.91
CA GLU A 170 -11.87 -15.94 7.83
C GLU A 170 -10.35 -15.77 7.64
N ARG A 171 -9.93 -15.32 6.45
CA ARG A 171 -8.53 -15.07 6.12
C ARG A 171 -7.97 -13.80 6.75
N VAL A 172 -8.85 -12.88 7.13
CA VAL A 172 -8.45 -11.54 7.60
C VAL A 172 -8.68 -11.45 9.09
N LEU A 173 -7.61 -11.22 9.84
CA LEU A 173 -7.66 -11.10 11.28
C LEU A 173 -7.69 -9.62 11.68
N HIS A 174 -8.54 -9.34 12.67
CA HIS A 174 -8.68 -8.01 13.26
C HIS A 174 -8.41 -8.09 14.76
N SER A 175 -7.85 -7.02 15.32
CA SER A 175 -7.74 -6.90 16.77
C SER A 175 -9.12 -6.84 17.41
N SER A 176 -9.29 -7.57 18.52
CA SER A 176 -10.48 -7.48 19.36
C SER A 176 -10.31 -6.52 20.55
N ALA A 177 -9.06 -6.05 20.79
CA ALA A 177 -8.72 -5.19 21.91
C ALA A 177 -7.94 -3.94 21.47
N GLN A 178 -7.93 -2.94 22.33
CA GLN A 178 -7.03 -1.80 22.23
C GLN A 178 -5.74 -2.10 22.99
N GLY A 179 -4.60 -1.76 22.40
CA GLY A 179 -3.29 -1.93 23.06
C GLY A 179 -2.13 -1.96 22.06
N ILE A 180 -1.04 -2.58 22.48
CA ILE A 180 0.16 -2.75 21.67
C ILE A 180 0.18 -4.16 21.08
N PHE A 181 0.28 -4.24 19.76
CA PHE A 181 0.32 -5.51 19.03
C PHE A 181 1.71 -6.15 19.15
N ARG A 182 1.76 -7.45 19.48
CA ARG A 182 2.97 -8.24 19.62
C ARG A 182 2.93 -9.49 18.77
N ASN A 183 3.94 -9.68 17.94
CA ASN A 183 4.03 -10.83 17.06
C ASN A 183 4.47 -12.09 17.83
N LEU A 184 3.82 -13.23 17.56
CA LEU A 184 4.24 -14.56 18.01
C LEU A 184 4.78 -15.38 16.83
N HIS A 185 4.48 -14.96 15.60
CA HIS A 185 4.89 -15.56 14.34
C HIS A 185 5.49 -14.52 13.40
N ALA A 186 6.05 -14.98 12.28
CA ALA A 186 6.57 -14.16 11.19
C ALA A 186 5.75 -14.35 9.89
N ILE A 187 5.86 -13.39 8.97
CA ILE A 187 5.30 -13.55 7.62
C ILE A 187 6.03 -14.70 6.92
N GLY A 188 5.28 -15.65 6.38
CA GLY A 188 5.77 -16.87 5.75
C GLY A 188 5.60 -18.11 6.61
N ASP A 189 5.32 -17.96 7.91
CA ASP A 189 5.08 -19.12 8.77
C ASP A 189 3.80 -19.85 8.38
N PHE A 190 3.83 -21.18 8.52
CA PHE A 190 2.64 -22.02 8.44
C PHE A 190 1.96 -22.03 9.82
N VAL A 191 0.65 -21.81 9.81
CA VAL A 191 -0.17 -21.75 11.03
C VAL A 191 -1.36 -22.68 10.92
N GLU A 192 -1.80 -23.23 12.06
CA GLU A 192 -2.96 -24.09 12.14
C GLU A 192 -4.21 -23.33 12.62
N ALA A 193 -5.40 -23.84 12.32
CA ALA A 193 -6.66 -23.23 12.76
C ALA A 193 -6.73 -23.17 14.30
N GLY A 194 -7.05 -22.00 14.85
CA GLY A 194 -7.09 -21.75 16.29
C GLY A 194 -5.76 -21.34 16.91
N GLU A 195 -4.66 -21.37 16.16
CA GLU A 195 -3.34 -20.99 16.63
C GLU A 195 -3.25 -19.47 16.88
N ALA A 196 -2.56 -19.07 17.95
CA ALA A 196 -2.30 -17.68 18.29
C ALA A 196 -1.10 -17.17 17.49
N ILE A 197 -1.34 -16.23 16.56
CA ILE A 197 -0.30 -15.64 15.70
C ILE A 197 0.30 -14.36 16.27
N ALA A 198 -0.40 -13.75 17.19
CA ALA A 198 -0.02 -12.52 17.87
C ALA A 198 -0.79 -12.36 19.17
N LYS A 199 -0.43 -11.36 19.97
CA LYS A 199 -1.18 -10.90 21.13
C LYS A 199 -1.31 -9.37 21.12
N VAL A 200 -2.28 -8.84 21.86
CA VAL A 200 -2.41 -7.41 22.15
C VAL A 200 -2.21 -7.22 23.64
N GLU A 201 -1.20 -6.44 24.00
CA GLU A 201 -0.94 -6.01 25.38
C GLU A 201 -1.83 -4.78 25.66
N THR A 202 -2.85 -4.98 26.50
CA THR A 202 -3.80 -3.90 26.82
C THR A 202 -3.22 -2.91 27.85
N PRO A 203 -3.75 -1.68 27.95
CA PRO A 203 -3.33 -0.73 28.99
C PRO A 203 -3.56 -1.23 30.42
N ALA A 204 -4.44 -2.22 30.62
CA ALA A 204 -4.68 -2.86 31.92
C ALA A 204 -3.68 -3.95 32.25
N GLY A 205 -2.72 -4.26 31.35
CA GLY A 205 -1.73 -5.31 31.53
C GLY A 205 -2.22 -6.72 31.13
N GLU A 206 -3.38 -6.82 30.53
CA GLU A 206 -3.92 -8.09 30.02
C GLU A 206 -3.34 -8.42 28.64
N GLU A 207 -3.17 -9.71 28.35
CA GLU A 207 -2.80 -10.21 27.02
C GLU A 207 -4.01 -10.81 26.31
N VAL A 208 -4.41 -10.23 25.19
CA VAL A 208 -5.50 -10.71 24.34
C VAL A 208 -4.93 -11.38 23.10
N LEU A 209 -5.12 -12.70 22.97
CA LEU A 209 -4.58 -13.48 21.86
C LEU A 209 -5.33 -13.18 20.55
N VAL A 210 -4.58 -13.03 19.46
CA VAL A 210 -5.09 -12.95 18.10
C VAL A 210 -4.89 -14.33 17.46
N LYS A 211 -6.01 -15.06 17.27
CA LYS A 211 -5.99 -16.44 16.74
C LYS A 211 -6.48 -16.49 15.30
N THR A 212 -5.81 -17.28 14.46
CA THR A 212 -6.30 -17.54 13.12
C THR A 212 -7.50 -18.51 13.14
N GLN A 213 -8.45 -18.30 12.22
CA GLN A 213 -9.62 -19.18 12.08
C GLN A 213 -9.35 -20.33 11.11
N ILE A 214 -8.33 -20.22 10.28
CA ILE A 214 -8.00 -21.20 9.24
C ILE A 214 -6.53 -21.57 9.29
N ALA A 215 -6.20 -22.77 8.86
CA ALA A 215 -4.83 -23.17 8.59
C ALA A 215 -4.34 -22.56 7.28
N GLY A 216 -3.05 -22.24 7.19
CA GLY A 216 -2.45 -21.66 5.99
C GLY A 216 -1.10 -21.02 6.21
N ILE A 217 -0.72 -20.13 5.31
CA ILE A 217 0.50 -19.33 5.40
C ILE A 217 0.13 -17.94 5.94
N LEU A 218 0.84 -17.47 6.94
CA LEU A 218 0.72 -16.11 7.44
C LEU A 218 1.33 -15.14 6.41
N ARG A 219 0.48 -14.68 5.49
CA ARG A 219 0.88 -13.87 4.34
C ARG A 219 1.11 -12.41 4.68
N GLY A 220 0.43 -11.93 5.68
CA GLY A 220 0.51 -10.55 6.15
C GLY A 220 0.36 -10.47 7.65
N LEU A 221 1.19 -9.65 8.29
CA LEU A 221 1.24 -9.45 9.73
C LEU A 221 1.64 -8.02 10.02
N LEU A 222 0.88 -7.33 10.85
CA LEU A 222 1.18 -5.98 11.31
C LEU A 222 2.55 -5.95 12.02
N ARG A 223 3.20 -4.79 12.01
CA ARG A 223 4.48 -4.59 12.67
C ARG A 223 4.35 -4.80 14.18
N ASP A 224 5.36 -5.45 14.78
CA ASP A 224 5.48 -5.55 16.23
C ASP A 224 5.55 -4.18 16.89
N GLY A 225 4.92 -4.01 18.04
CA GLY A 225 4.86 -2.74 18.74
C GLY A 225 3.85 -1.72 18.19
N TYR A 226 3.07 -2.06 17.16
CA TYR A 226 2.10 -1.13 16.59
C TYR A 226 0.88 -0.95 17.52
N PRO A 227 0.41 0.31 17.75
CA PRO A 227 -0.80 0.54 18.54
C PRO A 227 -2.04 0.14 17.72
N VAL A 228 -2.92 -0.66 18.31
CA VAL A 228 -4.15 -1.15 17.67
C VAL A 228 -5.38 -0.81 18.50
N VAL A 229 -6.52 -0.78 17.80
CA VAL A 229 -7.86 -0.65 18.40
C VAL A 229 -8.75 -1.79 17.93
N PRO A 230 -9.90 -2.06 18.58
CA PRO A 230 -10.84 -3.06 18.11
C PRO A 230 -11.25 -2.83 16.65
N GLY A 231 -11.28 -3.90 15.86
CA GLY A 231 -11.59 -3.85 14.43
C GLY A 231 -10.41 -3.47 13.53
N PHE A 232 -9.26 -3.11 14.08
CA PHE A 232 -8.07 -2.83 13.26
C PHE A 232 -7.55 -4.12 12.61
N LYS A 233 -7.34 -4.09 11.29
CA LYS A 233 -6.82 -5.25 10.55
C LYS A 233 -5.35 -5.48 10.90
N VAL A 234 -5.03 -6.69 11.39
CA VAL A 234 -3.68 -7.01 11.90
C VAL A 234 -2.97 -8.13 11.14
N ALA A 235 -3.71 -9.00 10.45
CA ALA A 235 -3.08 -10.09 9.70
C ALA A 235 -3.95 -10.58 8.52
N ASP A 236 -3.31 -11.39 7.66
CA ASP A 236 -3.94 -12.06 6.51
C ASP A 236 -3.31 -13.44 6.32
N VAL A 237 -4.13 -14.50 6.32
CA VAL A 237 -3.72 -15.89 6.12
C VAL A 237 -4.12 -16.35 4.73
N ASP A 238 -3.21 -16.98 4.00
CA ASP A 238 -3.49 -17.63 2.71
C ASP A 238 -3.65 -19.14 2.93
N PRO A 239 -4.82 -19.72 2.64
CA PRO A 239 -5.07 -21.16 2.86
C PRO A 239 -4.26 -22.07 1.90
N ARG A 240 -3.66 -21.51 0.86
CA ARG A 240 -2.91 -22.25 -0.15
C ARG A 240 -1.47 -22.47 0.30
N LYS A 241 -1.21 -23.63 0.91
CA LYS A 241 0.10 -23.97 1.51
C LYS A 241 1.26 -24.01 0.50
N THR A 242 0.98 -24.08 -0.81
CA THR A 242 2.01 -24.07 -1.88
C THR A 242 2.44 -22.66 -2.30
N GLU A 243 1.80 -21.61 -1.80
CA GLU A 243 1.93 -20.24 -2.28
C GLU A 243 2.85 -19.37 -1.38
N LEU A 244 3.84 -19.99 -0.73
CA LEU A 244 4.75 -19.31 0.21
C LEU A 244 5.46 -18.11 -0.44
N GLU A 245 5.96 -18.28 -1.67
CA GLU A 245 6.66 -17.22 -2.40
C GLU A 245 5.82 -15.95 -2.58
N ASN A 246 4.50 -16.10 -2.66
CA ASN A 246 3.57 -14.97 -2.80
C ASN A 246 3.57 -14.03 -1.59
N CYS A 247 4.15 -14.42 -0.45
CA CYS A 247 4.35 -13.53 0.68
C CYS A 247 5.35 -12.41 0.36
N PHE A 248 6.28 -12.68 -0.55
CA PHE A 248 7.43 -11.83 -0.89
C PHE A 248 7.34 -11.22 -2.30
N LEU A 249 6.24 -11.48 -3.03
CA LEU A 249 6.05 -11.00 -4.39
C LEU A 249 4.92 -9.97 -4.48
N ILE A 250 5.11 -8.96 -5.33
CA ILE A 250 4.09 -8.00 -5.73
C ILE A 250 2.92 -8.77 -6.37
N SER A 251 1.72 -8.58 -5.84
CA SER A 251 0.54 -9.35 -6.25
C SER A 251 0.10 -9.05 -7.70
N ASP A 252 -0.61 -10.02 -8.29
CA ASP A 252 -1.35 -9.89 -9.55
C ASP A 252 -2.23 -8.63 -9.56
N LYS A 253 -2.94 -8.38 -8.47
CA LYS A 253 -3.79 -7.20 -8.29
C LYS A 253 -2.99 -5.90 -8.36
N ALA A 254 -1.86 -5.82 -7.65
CA ALA A 254 -1.01 -4.63 -7.65
C ALA A 254 -0.42 -4.39 -9.05
N ARG A 255 0.02 -5.45 -9.74
CA ARG A 255 0.55 -5.37 -11.11
C ARG A 255 -0.51 -4.93 -12.13
N CYS A 256 -1.75 -5.41 -12.02
CA CYS A 256 -2.85 -5.01 -12.89
C CYS A 256 -3.16 -3.51 -12.73
N ILE A 257 -3.32 -3.02 -11.48
CA ILE A 257 -3.55 -1.60 -11.17
C ILE A 257 -2.39 -0.74 -11.70
N ALA A 258 -1.16 -1.17 -11.47
CA ALA A 258 0.05 -0.47 -11.90
C ALA A 258 0.11 -0.30 -13.43
N GLY A 259 -0.41 -1.26 -14.20
CA GLY A 259 -0.50 -1.15 -15.66
C GLY A 259 -1.36 0.03 -16.09
N SER A 260 -2.52 0.20 -15.48
CA SER A 260 -3.44 1.32 -15.77
C SER A 260 -2.85 2.67 -15.35
N VAL A 261 -2.15 2.71 -14.20
CA VAL A 261 -1.45 3.94 -13.79
C VAL A 261 -0.36 4.30 -14.77
N LEU A 262 0.47 3.34 -15.20
CA LEU A 262 1.51 3.60 -16.19
C LEU A 262 0.92 4.11 -17.52
N GLU A 263 -0.18 3.51 -18.02
CA GLU A 263 -0.90 3.98 -19.21
C GLU A 263 -1.26 5.47 -19.09
N LEU A 264 -1.86 5.86 -17.96
CA LEU A 264 -2.28 7.25 -17.71
C LEU A 264 -1.08 8.20 -17.63
N VAL A 265 -0.03 7.81 -16.92
CA VAL A 265 1.20 8.61 -16.78
C VAL A 265 1.86 8.81 -18.14
N VAL A 266 2.04 7.75 -18.92
CA VAL A 266 2.66 7.83 -20.25
C VAL A 266 1.80 8.71 -21.16
N ALA A 267 0.48 8.55 -21.18
CA ALA A 267 -0.41 9.38 -21.99
C ALA A 267 -0.35 10.87 -21.59
N GLN A 268 -0.12 11.19 -20.33
CA GLN A 268 0.06 12.57 -19.85
C GLN A 268 1.40 13.14 -20.26
N LEU A 269 2.48 12.37 -20.16
CA LEU A 269 3.83 12.85 -20.43
C LEU A 269 4.16 12.99 -21.93
N TRP A 270 3.32 12.42 -22.81
CA TRP A 270 3.48 12.52 -24.27
C TRP A 270 2.64 13.63 -24.90
N LYS A 271 1.87 14.38 -24.11
CA LYS A 271 1.18 15.58 -24.54
C LYS A 271 2.17 16.75 -24.63
#